data_1750e5d7222499ffaf4b9d481fd9a567
#
_entry.id   1750e5d7222499ffaf4b9d481fd9a567
#
_cell.length_a   1.000
_cell.length_b   1.000
_cell.length_c   1.000
_cell.angle_alpha   90.00
_cell.angle_beta   90.00
_cell.angle_gamma   90.00
#
_symmetry.space_group_name_H-M   'P 1'
#
loop_
_entity.id
_entity.type
_entity.pdbx_description
1 polymer ?
#
loop_
_entity_poly.entity_id
_entity_poly.type
_entity_poly.pdbx_seq_one_letter_code
_entity_poly.pdbx_strand_id
1 'polypeptide(L)'
;MGVQARAVLKQSLSLTSRHEAKLTASVAGSRSTGKIHSIATFDKYAMALAQAGQWAREAVDVRHLRDLTAELAQAYLAERATDGIGQKQLDADRNALEFVTGKGSLARETARSVTARRSRAYMPEQIHLVVAGQDPRNALATEIAWRAGLRAHELLTIKRTNEATAATHRRWSEHRFAGREGARYVVTGKGGLRREVLVPRELSSRLEAQRHRDPATLRDRGIVYQQHYNLGGGNAWSKSFGVASARALGWSHGAHGLRHSYAQERMVELQARGFDYVAAREIVSQELGHFRGDVVEAYLR
;
A
#
# COMPACT_ATOMS: atom_id res chain seq x y z
N MET A 1 -24.72 10.99 8.80
CA MET A 1 -23.51 10.40 9.39
C MET A 1 -22.23 10.65 8.59
N GLY A 2 -22.15 10.40 7.27
CA GLY A 2 -20.91 10.57 6.50
C GLY A 2 -20.28 11.96 6.53
N VAL A 3 -21.08 13.02 6.46
CA VAL A 3 -20.60 14.43 6.57
C VAL A 3 -20.05 14.70 7.96
N GLN A 4 -20.74 14.25 9.02
CA GLN A 4 -20.29 14.39 10.41
C GLN A 4 -18.98 13.65 10.65
N ALA A 5 -18.83 12.42 10.13
CA ALA A 5 -17.61 11.62 10.23
C ALA A 5 -16.39 12.32 9.63
N ARG A 6 -16.55 12.91 8.43
CA ARG A 6 -15.49 13.69 7.80
C ARG A 6 -15.15 14.97 8.57
N ALA A 7 -16.15 15.66 9.12
CA ALA A 7 -15.96 16.87 9.93
C ALA A 7 -15.14 16.58 11.20
N VAL A 8 -15.48 15.51 11.93
CA VAL A 8 -14.75 15.07 13.14
C VAL A 8 -13.29 14.79 12.83
N LEU A 9 -13.01 14.07 11.75
CA LEU A 9 -11.66 13.65 11.40
C LEU A 9 -10.79 14.75 10.78
N LYS A 10 -11.42 15.83 10.24
CA LYS A 10 -10.71 16.88 9.49
C LYS A 10 -9.62 17.57 10.32
N GLN A 11 -9.86 17.80 11.60
CA GLN A 11 -8.89 18.43 12.52
C GLN A 11 -7.69 17.53 12.83
N SER A 12 -7.85 16.23 12.64
CA SER A 12 -6.81 15.23 12.87
C SER A 12 -6.02 14.87 11.60
N LEU A 13 -6.42 15.39 10.44
CA LEU A 13 -5.70 15.16 9.19
C LEU A 13 -4.43 16.01 9.16
N SER A 14 -3.28 15.37 8.93
CA SER A 14 -1.99 16.02 8.72
C SER A 14 -1.33 15.43 7.47
N LEU A 15 -1.10 16.26 6.48
CA LEU A 15 -0.46 15.86 5.23
C LEU A 15 1.08 15.87 5.31
N THR A 16 1.65 16.17 6.48
CA THR A 16 3.10 16.03 6.73
C THR A 16 3.52 14.57 6.62
N SER A 17 4.77 14.33 6.26
CA SER A 17 5.27 12.97 6.14
C SER A 17 5.14 12.25 7.49
N ARG A 18 4.64 11.02 7.46
CA ARG A 18 4.49 10.20 8.67
C ARG A 18 5.83 9.97 9.39
N HIS A 19 6.93 10.02 8.65
CA HIS A 19 8.29 9.87 9.19
C HIS A 19 8.68 11.08 10.03
N GLU A 20 8.54 12.28 9.51
CA GLU A 20 8.80 13.54 10.24
C GLU A 20 7.89 13.67 11.47
N ALA A 21 6.59 13.37 11.29
CA ALA A 21 5.65 13.39 12.40
C ALA A 21 6.00 12.37 13.52
N LYS A 22 6.52 11.20 13.16
CA LYS A 22 7.00 10.21 14.15
C LYS A 22 8.28 10.64 14.84
N LEU A 23 9.22 11.26 14.13
CA LEU A 23 10.43 11.82 14.74
C LEU A 23 10.07 12.88 15.76
N THR A 24 9.20 13.82 15.39
CA THR A 24 8.71 14.87 16.29
C THR A 24 7.99 14.29 17.52
N ALA A 25 7.11 13.29 17.31
CA ALA A 25 6.42 12.62 18.42
C ALA A 25 7.37 11.85 19.33
N SER A 26 8.42 11.21 18.79
CA SER A 26 9.44 10.48 19.55
C SER A 26 10.27 11.43 20.42
N VAL A 27 10.65 12.59 19.89
CA VAL A 27 11.33 13.65 20.66
C VAL A 27 10.44 14.13 21.82
N ALA A 28 9.12 14.19 21.61
CA ALA A 28 8.14 14.55 22.64
C ALA A 28 7.74 13.38 23.57
N GLY A 29 8.44 12.23 23.51
CA GLY A 29 8.16 11.04 24.33
C GLY A 29 6.91 10.27 23.96
N SER A 30 6.27 10.56 22.83
CA SER A 30 5.04 9.88 22.37
C SER A 30 5.30 8.83 21.29
N ARG A 31 4.65 7.67 21.43
CA ARG A 31 4.63 6.61 20.38
C ARG A 31 3.62 6.84 19.26
N SER A 32 2.72 7.80 19.42
CA SER A 32 1.64 8.11 18.49
C SER A 32 1.60 9.60 18.18
N THR A 33 1.39 9.92 16.90
CA THR A 33 1.22 11.32 16.46
C THR A 33 -0.16 11.89 16.77
N GLY A 34 -1.15 11.06 17.12
CA GLY A 34 -2.55 11.46 17.26
C GLY A 34 -3.19 11.98 15.96
N LYS A 35 -2.48 11.89 14.82
CA LYS A 35 -2.89 12.45 13.53
C LYS A 35 -3.07 11.37 12.45
N ILE A 36 -3.88 11.69 11.47
CA ILE A 36 -4.10 10.87 10.26
C ILE A 36 -3.20 11.41 9.15
N HIS A 37 -2.21 10.62 8.71
CA HIS A 37 -1.21 11.02 7.71
C HIS A 37 -1.48 10.48 6.29
N SER A 38 -2.68 9.97 6.02
CA SER A 38 -3.02 9.37 4.73
C SER A 38 -4.48 9.61 4.40
N ILE A 39 -4.74 10.09 3.19
CA ILE A 39 -6.11 10.28 2.68
C ILE A 39 -6.88 8.95 2.71
N ALA A 40 -6.24 7.83 2.31
CA ALA A 40 -6.87 6.51 2.35
C ALA A 40 -7.23 6.07 3.79
N THR A 41 -6.42 6.43 4.79
CA THR A 41 -6.74 6.17 6.20
C THR A 41 -7.89 7.07 6.66
N PHE A 42 -7.87 8.34 6.25
CA PHE A 42 -8.95 9.27 6.53
C PHE A 42 -10.29 8.78 5.98
N ASP A 43 -10.34 8.38 4.70
CA ASP A 43 -11.55 7.85 4.08
C ASP A 43 -12.03 6.56 4.75
N LYS A 44 -11.10 5.66 5.10
CA LYS A 44 -11.42 4.43 5.83
C LYS A 44 -12.05 4.72 7.19
N TYR A 45 -11.48 5.65 7.94
CA TYR A 45 -11.98 6.05 9.25
C TYR A 45 -13.32 6.79 9.14
N ALA A 46 -13.48 7.64 8.12
CA ALA A 46 -14.77 8.29 7.86
C ALA A 46 -15.89 7.29 7.55
N MET A 47 -15.57 6.23 6.79
CA MET A 47 -16.52 5.15 6.54
C MET A 47 -16.86 4.37 7.82
N ALA A 48 -15.86 4.03 8.64
CA ALA A 48 -16.06 3.33 9.90
C ALA A 48 -16.95 4.13 10.86
N LEU A 49 -16.66 5.42 11.02
CA LEU A 49 -17.50 6.33 11.84
C LEU A 49 -18.92 6.48 11.29
N ALA A 50 -19.07 6.54 9.96
CA ALA A 50 -20.39 6.63 9.35
C ALA A 50 -21.21 5.36 9.60
N GLN A 51 -20.59 4.18 9.52
CA GLN A 51 -21.23 2.90 9.82
C GLN A 51 -21.63 2.79 11.29
N ALA A 52 -20.71 3.12 12.20
CA ALA A 52 -21.01 3.12 13.65
C ALA A 52 -22.12 4.10 14.01
N GLY A 53 -22.09 5.31 13.42
CA GLY A 53 -23.14 6.29 13.62
C GLY A 53 -24.49 5.87 13.03
N GLN A 54 -24.51 5.14 11.93
CA GLN A 54 -25.73 4.55 11.38
C GLN A 54 -26.29 3.49 12.30
N TRP A 55 -25.44 2.57 12.78
CA TRP A 55 -25.80 1.54 13.76
C TRP A 55 -26.38 2.17 15.05
N ALA A 56 -25.71 3.17 15.63
CA ALA A 56 -26.16 3.83 16.85
C ALA A 56 -27.50 4.57 16.66
N ARG A 57 -27.76 5.09 15.46
CA ARG A 57 -29.05 5.70 15.11
C ARG A 57 -30.17 4.67 15.07
N GLU A 58 -29.91 3.49 14.50
CA GLU A 58 -30.89 2.40 14.38
C GLU A 58 -31.14 1.71 15.71
N ALA A 59 -30.08 1.49 16.51
CA ALA A 59 -30.18 0.75 17.77
C ALA A 59 -30.69 1.58 18.95
N VAL A 60 -30.28 2.87 19.04
CA VAL A 60 -30.51 3.71 20.25
C VAL A 60 -30.86 5.19 19.95
N ASP A 61 -31.29 5.50 18.73
CA ASP A 61 -31.66 6.84 18.23
C ASP A 61 -30.58 7.95 18.41
N VAL A 62 -29.31 7.60 18.44
CA VAL A 62 -28.22 8.59 18.46
C VAL A 62 -28.12 9.28 17.10
N ARG A 63 -28.36 10.60 17.05
CA ARG A 63 -28.43 11.38 15.81
C ARG A 63 -27.13 12.07 15.42
N HIS A 64 -26.23 12.29 16.38
CA HIS A 64 -24.95 12.93 16.13
C HIS A 64 -23.79 12.09 16.62
N LEU A 65 -22.71 12.01 15.83
CA LEU A 65 -21.52 11.26 16.18
C LEU A 65 -20.84 11.73 17.48
N ARG A 66 -20.99 13.03 17.83
CA ARG A 66 -20.48 13.59 19.09
C ARG A 66 -21.16 13.01 20.33
N ASP A 67 -22.38 12.45 20.17
CA ASP A 67 -23.16 11.88 21.24
C ASP A 67 -22.93 10.37 21.40
N LEU A 68 -22.01 9.81 20.56
CA LEU A 68 -21.59 8.41 20.63
C LEU A 68 -20.66 8.22 21.84
N THR A 69 -21.15 7.55 22.88
CA THR A 69 -20.36 7.26 24.08
C THR A 69 -19.40 6.10 23.87
N ALA A 70 -18.44 5.94 24.79
CA ALA A 70 -17.48 4.82 24.75
C ALA A 70 -18.20 3.46 24.89
N GLU A 71 -19.24 3.38 25.72
CA GLU A 71 -20.06 2.17 25.93
C GLU A 71 -20.76 1.77 24.63
N LEU A 72 -21.41 2.70 23.94
CA LEU A 72 -22.07 2.43 22.65
C LEU A 72 -21.06 2.05 21.57
N ALA A 73 -19.91 2.71 21.52
CA ALA A 73 -18.85 2.38 20.58
C ALA A 73 -18.27 0.97 20.86
N GLN A 74 -18.14 0.58 22.13
CA GLN A 74 -17.70 -0.75 22.52
C GLN A 74 -18.74 -1.82 22.16
N ALA A 75 -20.03 -1.56 22.38
CA ALA A 75 -21.13 -2.46 22.00
C ALA A 75 -21.13 -2.68 20.47
N TYR A 76 -20.98 -1.61 19.67
CA TYR A 76 -20.82 -1.69 18.23
C TYR A 76 -19.65 -2.57 17.82
N LEU A 77 -18.46 -2.40 18.43
CA LEU A 77 -17.29 -3.22 18.14
C LEU A 77 -17.49 -4.70 18.49
N ALA A 78 -18.14 -4.98 19.59
CA ALA A 78 -18.47 -6.36 20.02
C ALA A 78 -19.39 -7.04 19.00
N GLU A 79 -20.43 -6.35 18.51
CA GLU A 79 -21.30 -6.85 17.43
C GLU A 79 -20.51 -7.05 16.13
N ARG A 80 -19.72 -6.04 15.71
CA ARG A 80 -18.87 -6.14 14.52
C ARG A 80 -17.87 -7.29 14.57
N ALA A 81 -17.40 -7.68 15.74
CA ALA A 81 -16.49 -8.81 15.89
C ALA A 81 -17.15 -10.15 15.48
N THR A 82 -18.49 -10.23 15.51
CA THR A 82 -19.27 -11.40 15.08
C THR A 82 -19.66 -11.38 13.60
N ASP A 83 -19.59 -10.23 12.92
CA ASP A 83 -20.04 -10.03 11.52
C ASP A 83 -19.13 -10.66 10.46
N GLY A 84 -18.19 -11.51 10.82
CA GLY A 84 -17.27 -12.15 9.87
C GLY A 84 -16.21 -11.21 9.29
N ILE A 85 -16.04 -10.00 9.83
CA ILE A 85 -14.96 -9.09 9.43
C ILE A 85 -13.62 -9.56 9.98
N GLY A 86 -12.52 -9.26 9.25
CA GLY A 86 -11.18 -9.61 9.72
C GLY A 86 -10.66 -8.66 10.80
N GLN A 87 -9.78 -9.16 11.68
CA GLN A 87 -9.18 -8.39 12.79
C GLN A 87 -8.63 -7.01 12.39
N LYS A 88 -7.99 -6.92 11.22
CA LYS A 88 -7.44 -5.65 10.72
C LYS A 88 -8.51 -4.59 10.43
N GLN A 89 -9.71 -5.00 10.05
CA GLN A 89 -10.83 -4.08 9.86
C GLN A 89 -11.37 -3.66 11.22
N LEU A 90 -11.58 -4.59 12.13
CA LEU A 90 -12.06 -4.33 13.48
C LEU A 90 -11.13 -3.40 14.26
N ASP A 91 -9.81 -3.63 14.20
CA ASP A 91 -8.81 -2.73 14.79
C ASP A 91 -8.85 -1.31 14.15
N ALA A 92 -9.18 -1.21 12.86
CA ALA A 92 -9.30 0.09 12.20
C ALA A 92 -10.61 0.82 12.58
N ASP A 93 -11.70 0.08 12.77
CA ASP A 93 -12.98 0.62 13.25
C ASP A 93 -12.80 1.17 14.67
N ARG A 94 -12.16 0.39 15.58
CA ARG A 94 -11.80 0.87 16.92
C ARG A 94 -10.97 2.15 16.90
N ASN A 95 -9.88 2.18 16.10
CA ASN A 95 -9.04 3.36 15.99
C ASN A 95 -9.78 4.58 15.42
N ALA A 96 -10.80 4.38 14.58
CA ALA A 96 -11.64 5.47 14.08
C ALA A 96 -12.58 5.99 15.18
N LEU A 97 -13.19 5.10 15.95
CA LEU A 97 -14.11 5.45 17.03
C LEU A 97 -13.40 6.24 18.15
N GLU A 98 -12.14 5.92 18.44
CA GLU A 98 -11.34 6.67 19.42
C GLU A 98 -11.13 8.16 19.06
N PHE A 99 -11.41 8.59 17.83
CA PHE A 99 -11.46 10.03 17.49
C PHE A 99 -12.69 10.75 18.03
N VAL A 100 -13.72 9.99 18.41
CA VAL A 100 -14.97 10.53 18.99
C VAL A 100 -15.00 10.29 20.50
N THR A 101 -14.67 9.07 20.94
CA THR A 101 -14.79 8.63 22.33
C THR A 101 -13.55 8.94 23.19
N GLY A 102 -12.47 9.34 22.57
CA GLY A 102 -11.17 9.55 23.25
C GLY A 102 -10.20 8.41 23.03
N LYS A 103 -8.91 8.74 22.96
CA LYS A 103 -7.85 7.76 22.73
C LYS A 103 -7.68 6.81 23.90
N GLY A 104 -7.70 5.51 23.61
CA GLY A 104 -7.55 4.46 24.63
C GLY A 104 -8.83 4.18 25.44
N SER A 105 -9.97 4.79 25.06
CA SER A 105 -11.26 4.57 25.72
C SER A 105 -11.90 3.20 25.40
N LEU A 106 -11.43 2.54 24.31
CA LEU A 106 -12.05 1.32 23.80
C LEU A 106 -11.13 0.10 23.96
N ALA A 107 -11.68 -0.98 24.50
CA ALA A 107 -11.02 -2.28 24.55
C ALA A 107 -10.86 -2.87 23.13
N ARG A 108 -9.87 -3.75 22.97
CA ARG A 108 -9.66 -4.46 21.71
C ARG A 108 -10.54 -5.69 21.65
N GLU A 109 -11.48 -5.70 20.71
CA GLU A 109 -12.27 -6.88 20.38
C GLU A 109 -11.49 -7.83 19.46
N THR A 110 -11.77 -9.12 19.59
CA THR A 110 -11.17 -10.17 18.74
C THR A 110 -12.19 -10.65 17.71
N ALA A 111 -11.84 -10.48 16.43
CA ALA A 111 -12.70 -10.93 15.34
C ALA A 111 -12.86 -12.45 15.35
N ARG A 112 -14.09 -12.95 15.24
CA ARG A 112 -14.37 -14.39 15.14
C ARG A 112 -13.96 -14.98 13.79
N SER A 113 -13.86 -14.15 12.75
CA SER A 113 -13.45 -14.59 11.42
C SER A 113 -11.94 -14.77 11.35
N VAL A 114 -11.49 -15.98 11.06
CA VAL A 114 -10.11 -16.27 10.66
C VAL A 114 -10.04 -16.17 9.14
N THR A 115 -9.60 -15.03 8.63
CA THR A 115 -9.36 -14.87 7.19
C THR A 115 -8.15 -15.72 6.79
N ALA A 116 -8.39 -16.83 6.11
CA ALA A 116 -7.32 -17.62 5.52
C ALA A 116 -6.54 -16.77 4.52
N ARG A 117 -5.26 -16.54 4.79
CA ARG A 117 -4.39 -15.79 3.89
C ARG A 117 -3.96 -16.71 2.76
N ARG A 118 -4.39 -16.41 1.54
CA ARG A 118 -4.03 -17.15 0.32
C ARG A 118 -2.97 -16.37 -0.45
N SER A 119 -2.20 -17.07 -1.28
CA SER A 119 -1.32 -16.44 -2.25
C SER A 119 -2.12 -15.48 -3.15
N ARG A 120 -1.50 -14.35 -3.47
CA ARG A 120 -2.05 -13.39 -4.43
C ARG A 120 -1.17 -13.27 -5.66
N ALA A 121 -0.11 -14.07 -5.74
CA ALA A 121 0.77 -14.09 -6.88
C ALA A 121 0.04 -14.53 -8.15
N TYR A 122 0.50 -14.03 -9.27
CA TYR A 122 0.15 -14.48 -10.60
C TYR A 122 1.32 -15.27 -11.18
N MET A 123 1.02 -16.30 -11.93
CA MET A 123 2.03 -17.01 -12.74
C MET A 123 2.43 -16.13 -13.93
N PRO A 124 3.67 -16.30 -14.48
CA PRO A 124 4.14 -15.51 -15.63
C PRO A 124 3.17 -15.52 -16.81
N GLU A 125 2.61 -16.67 -17.15
CA GLU A 125 1.65 -16.85 -18.27
C GLU A 125 0.36 -16.05 -18.03
N GLN A 126 -0.11 -16.02 -16.78
CA GLN A 126 -1.28 -15.23 -16.38
C GLN A 126 -1.02 -13.73 -16.52
N ILE A 127 0.21 -13.28 -16.14
CA ILE A 127 0.59 -11.88 -16.31
C ILE A 127 0.62 -11.51 -17.79
N HIS A 128 1.19 -12.36 -18.64
CA HIS A 128 1.23 -12.12 -20.08
C HIS A 128 -0.19 -12.01 -20.69
N LEU A 129 -1.12 -12.85 -20.28
CA LEU A 129 -2.53 -12.74 -20.71
C LEU A 129 -3.17 -11.42 -20.26
N VAL A 130 -2.89 -10.97 -19.05
CA VAL A 130 -3.38 -9.67 -18.54
C VAL A 130 -2.77 -8.51 -19.34
N VAL A 131 -1.45 -8.56 -19.60
CA VAL A 131 -0.71 -7.55 -20.39
C VAL A 131 -1.29 -7.44 -21.80
N ALA A 132 -1.55 -8.56 -22.46
CA ALA A 132 -2.15 -8.60 -23.81
C ALA A 132 -3.54 -7.95 -23.86
N GLY A 133 -4.27 -7.94 -22.77
CA GLY A 133 -5.59 -7.32 -22.64
C GLY A 133 -5.59 -5.85 -22.22
N GLN A 134 -4.42 -5.21 -22.10
CA GLN A 134 -4.27 -3.81 -21.70
C GLN A 134 -3.82 -2.92 -22.87
N ASP A 135 -4.10 -1.62 -22.78
CA ASP A 135 -3.48 -0.63 -23.67
C ASP A 135 -1.95 -0.58 -23.46
N PRO A 136 -1.16 -0.15 -24.46
CA PRO A 136 0.31 -0.22 -24.42
C PRO A 136 0.94 0.48 -23.20
N ARG A 137 0.34 1.58 -22.74
CA ARG A 137 0.82 2.35 -21.59
C ARG A 137 0.63 1.59 -20.27
N ASN A 138 -0.53 0.95 -20.10
CA ASN A 138 -0.82 0.13 -18.92
C ASN A 138 -0.13 -1.23 -18.99
N ALA A 139 0.02 -1.82 -20.16
CA ALA A 139 0.75 -3.06 -20.40
C ALA A 139 2.22 -2.93 -19.94
N LEU A 140 2.92 -1.90 -20.42
CA LEU A 140 4.31 -1.61 -20.01
C LEU A 140 4.41 -1.39 -18.49
N ALA A 141 3.45 -0.67 -17.89
CA ALA A 141 3.39 -0.46 -16.44
C ALA A 141 3.24 -1.79 -15.67
N THR A 142 2.46 -2.72 -16.19
CA THR A 142 2.24 -4.04 -15.60
C THR A 142 3.51 -4.88 -15.64
N GLU A 143 4.20 -4.94 -16.77
CA GLU A 143 5.48 -5.64 -16.91
C GLU A 143 6.55 -5.06 -15.98
N ILE A 144 6.68 -3.74 -15.91
CA ILE A 144 7.63 -3.06 -15.02
C ILE A 144 7.26 -3.31 -13.55
N ALA A 145 5.98 -3.21 -13.18
CA ALA A 145 5.53 -3.46 -11.81
C ALA A 145 5.84 -4.89 -11.36
N TRP A 146 5.66 -5.86 -12.23
CA TRP A 146 6.03 -7.25 -11.99
C TRP A 146 7.54 -7.43 -11.84
N ARG A 147 8.32 -7.03 -12.87
CA ARG A 147 9.76 -7.30 -12.96
C ARG A 147 10.63 -6.49 -11.99
N ALA A 148 10.11 -5.37 -11.46
CA ALA A 148 10.79 -4.50 -10.48
C ALA A 148 10.10 -4.44 -9.11
N GLY A 149 9.04 -5.23 -8.88
CA GLY A 149 8.33 -5.32 -7.61
C GLY A 149 7.69 -4.00 -7.17
N LEU A 150 7.10 -3.22 -8.11
CA LEU A 150 6.58 -1.88 -7.81
C LEU A 150 5.16 -1.88 -7.26
N ARG A 151 4.87 -0.87 -6.44
CA ARG A 151 3.49 -0.50 -6.06
C ARG A 151 2.89 0.41 -7.12
N ALA A 152 1.56 0.45 -7.20
CA ALA A 152 0.83 1.28 -8.15
C ALA A 152 1.30 2.75 -8.17
N HIS A 153 1.50 3.37 -7.01
CA HIS A 153 1.94 4.77 -6.94
C HIS A 153 3.44 4.94 -7.23
N GLU A 154 4.26 3.90 -7.04
CA GLU A 154 5.70 3.95 -7.33
C GLU A 154 5.95 4.09 -8.84
N LEU A 155 5.06 3.55 -9.69
CA LEU A 155 5.08 3.76 -11.14
C LEU A 155 4.98 5.24 -11.55
N LEU A 156 4.33 6.07 -10.73
CA LEU A 156 4.22 7.52 -10.95
C LEU A 156 5.47 8.30 -10.52
N THR A 157 6.42 7.65 -9.84
CA THR A 157 7.57 8.30 -9.21
C THR A 157 8.91 7.83 -9.76
N ILE A 158 8.91 7.04 -10.83
CA ILE A 158 10.14 6.52 -11.45
C ILE A 158 10.99 7.68 -11.94
N LYS A 159 12.28 7.69 -11.54
CA LYS A 159 13.31 8.64 -11.94
C LYS A 159 14.60 7.91 -12.27
N ARG A 160 15.44 8.51 -13.10
CA ARG A 160 16.81 8.04 -13.32
C ARG A 160 17.65 8.25 -12.05
N THR A 161 18.72 7.49 -11.90
CA THR A 161 19.62 7.58 -10.74
C THR A 161 20.39 8.89 -10.66
N ASN A 162 20.55 9.61 -11.77
CA ASN A 162 21.11 10.95 -11.80
C ASN A 162 20.10 12.06 -11.46
N GLU A 163 18.80 11.75 -11.37
CA GLU A 163 17.73 12.69 -11.01
C GLU A 163 17.27 12.52 -9.56
N ALA A 164 17.52 11.36 -8.98
CA ALA A 164 17.20 11.06 -7.58
C ALA A 164 18.13 9.98 -7.03
N THR A 165 18.41 10.06 -5.73
CA THR A 165 19.23 9.07 -5.02
C THR A 165 18.39 8.28 -4.04
N ALA A 166 18.75 7.02 -3.81
CA ALA A 166 18.16 6.21 -2.73
C ALA A 166 18.41 6.85 -1.36
N ALA A 167 17.57 6.55 -0.39
CA ALA A 167 17.68 7.10 0.96
C ALA A 167 19.00 6.66 1.62
N THR A 168 19.85 7.63 1.97
CA THR A 168 21.19 7.40 2.53
C THR A 168 21.17 6.99 4.01
N HIS A 169 20.07 7.30 4.72
CA HIS A 169 19.89 6.90 6.11
C HIS A 169 19.55 5.41 6.29
N ARG A 170 19.53 4.62 5.20
CA ARG A 170 19.29 3.18 5.21
C ARG A 170 20.54 2.44 4.80
N ARG A 171 20.86 1.36 5.53
CA ARG A 171 21.90 0.40 5.10
C ARG A 171 21.28 -0.53 4.06
N TRP A 172 21.67 -0.36 2.80
CA TRP A 172 21.25 -1.21 1.71
C TRP A 172 22.21 -2.38 1.55
N SER A 173 21.68 -3.59 1.39
CA SER A 173 22.49 -4.75 1.03
C SER A 173 23.10 -4.57 -0.37
N GLU A 174 24.35 -4.89 -0.53
CA GLU A 174 25.05 -4.96 -1.83
C GLU A 174 24.52 -6.08 -2.71
N HIS A 175 23.92 -7.11 -2.11
CA HIS A 175 23.35 -8.25 -2.81
C HIS A 175 21.96 -7.98 -3.41
N ARG A 176 21.42 -6.76 -3.25
CA ARG A 176 20.19 -6.38 -3.97
C ARG A 176 20.40 -6.53 -5.46
N PHE A 177 19.43 -7.16 -6.10
CA PHE A 177 19.41 -7.46 -7.53
C PHE A 177 20.50 -8.47 -7.97
N ALA A 178 21.15 -9.18 -7.06
CA ALA A 178 22.12 -10.20 -7.39
C ALA A 178 21.55 -11.18 -8.44
N GLY A 179 22.28 -11.36 -9.53
CA GLY A 179 21.92 -12.23 -10.65
C GLY A 179 20.89 -11.68 -11.63
N ARG A 180 20.44 -10.44 -11.45
CA ARG A 180 19.59 -9.76 -12.43
C ARG A 180 20.35 -8.67 -13.16
N GLU A 181 20.09 -8.55 -14.45
CA GLU A 181 20.62 -7.48 -15.30
C GLU A 181 19.53 -6.47 -15.67
N GLY A 182 19.93 -5.19 -15.78
CA GLY A 182 19.01 -4.11 -16.15
C GLY A 182 19.55 -2.73 -15.84
N ALA A 183 18.70 -1.73 -16.03
CA ALA A 183 18.98 -0.36 -15.64
C ALA A 183 18.37 -0.05 -14.25
N ARG A 184 19.11 0.72 -13.44
CA ARG A 184 18.64 1.16 -12.13
C ARG A 184 17.86 2.46 -12.25
N TYR A 185 16.74 2.50 -11.55
CA TYR A 185 15.90 3.68 -11.36
C TYR A 185 15.66 3.91 -9.89
N VAL A 186 15.19 5.08 -9.52
CA VAL A 186 14.78 5.43 -8.17
C VAL A 186 13.28 5.66 -8.14
N VAL A 187 12.60 5.05 -7.16
CA VAL A 187 11.18 5.26 -6.89
C VAL A 187 10.98 5.79 -5.47
N THR A 188 9.89 6.53 -5.28
CA THR A 188 9.47 7.00 -3.95
C THR A 188 8.32 6.15 -3.45
N GLY A 189 8.58 5.36 -2.42
CA GLY A 189 7.62 4.47 -1.79
C GLY A 189 6.74 5.17 -0.74
N LYS A 190 5.90 4.38 -0.09
CA LYS A 190 5.04 4.87 1.00
C LYS A 190 5.89 5.43 2.14
N GLY A 191 5.50 6.63 2.61
CA GLY A 191 6.24 7.34 3.67
C GLY A 191 7.50 8.06 3.18
N GLY A 192 7.63 8.28 1.85
CA GLY A 192 8.72 9.07 1.27
C GLY A 192 10.04 8.29 1.09
N LEU A 193 10.08 6.99 1.41
CA LEU A 193 11.30 6.19 1.22
C LEU A 193 11.67 6.12 -0.25
N ARG A 194 12.82 6.67 -0.61
CA ARG A 194 13.42 6.52 -1.94
C ARG A 194 14.29 5.27 -1.97
N ARG A 195 14.05 4.41 -2.94
CA ARG A 195 14.83 3.19 -3.17
C ARG A 195 15.16 2.99 -4.63
N GLU A 196 16.29 2.35 -4.89
CA GLU A 196 16.58 1.84 -6.21
C GLU A 196 15.71 0.63 -6.54
N VAL A 197 15.41 0.50 -7.81
CA VAL A 197 14.76 -0.66 -8.42
C VAL A 197 15.52 -0.99 -9.70
N LEU A 198 15.52 -2.27 -10.06
CA LEU A 198 16.13 -2.75 -11.30
C LEU A 198 15.04 -3.08 -12.32
N VAL A 199 15.13 -2.45 -13.48
CA VAL A 199 14.24 -2.70 -14.62
C VAL A 199 15.03 -3.46 -15.67
N PRO A 200 14.60 -4.63 -16.17
CA PRO A 200 15.28 -5.37 -17.23
C PRO A 200 15.58 -4.50 -18.46
N ARG A 201 16.65 -4.77 -19.15
CA ARG A 201 17.15 -3.91 -20.27
C ARG A 201 16.10 -3.60 -21.32
N GLU A 202 15.36 -4.62 -21.76
CA GLU A 202 14.28 -4.47 -22.74
C GLU A 202 13.18 -3.51 -22.25
N LEU A 203 12.69 -3.73 -21.02
CA LEU A 203 11.67 -2.87 -20.41
C LEU A 203 12.21 -1.45 -20.15
N SER A 204 13.48 -1.33 -19.78
CA SER A 204 14.15 -0.03 -19.64
C SER A 204 14.18 0.75 -20.95
N SER A 205 14.52 0.11 -22.05
CA SER A 205 14.52 0.75 -23.37
C SER A 205 13.12 1.22 -23.78
N ARG A 206 12.09 0.39 -23.54
CA ARG A 206 10.68 0.76 -23.75
C ARG A 206 10.24 1.89 -22.83
N LEU A 207 10.68 1.88 -21.58
CA LEU A 207 10.38 2.96 -20.61
C LEU A 207 11.01 4.27 -21.04
N GLU A 208 12.28 4.25 -21.44
CA GLU A 208 12.98 5.47 -21.90
C GLU A 208 12.34 6.08 -23.17
N ALA A 209 11.81 5.26 -24.05
CA ALA A 209 11.06 5.74 -25.22
C ALA A 209 9.73 6.45 -24.82
N GLN A 210 9.21 6.23 -23.62
CA GLN A 210 8.03 6.90 -23.09
C GLN A 210 8.36 8.12 -22.22
N ARG A 211 9.62 8.56 -22.20
CA ARG A 211 10.04 9.68 -21.37
C ARG A 211 9.44 11.01 -21.85
N HIS A 212 8.85 11.75 -20.91
CA HIS A 212 8.44 13.13 -21.17
C HIS A 212 9.65 14.04 -21.28
N ARG A 213 9.56 15.04 -22.17
CA ARG A 213 10.55 16.12 -22.23
C ARG A 213 10.60 16.87 -20.90
N ASP A 214 9.43 17.27 -20.40
CA ASP A 214 9.22 17.89 -19.10
C ASP A 214 8.27 17.02 -18.27
N PRO A 215 8.51 16.86 -16.97
CA PRO A 215 7.63 16.03 -16.12
C PRO A 215 6.17 16.48 -16.16
N ALA A 216 5.27 15.54 -16.38
CA ALA A 216 3.84 15.81 -16.39
C ALA A 216 3.28 15.83 -14.95
N THR A 217 2.47 16.84 -14.64
CA THR A 217 1.75 16.90 -13.37
C THR A 217 0.52 16.00 -13.41
N LEU A 218 0.44 15.04 -12.51
CA LEU A 218 -0.66 14.10 -12.39
C LEU A 218 -1.18 14.05 -10.94
N ARG A 219 -2.50 14.01 -10.79
CA ARG A 219 -3.13 13.84 -9.47
C ARG A 219 -3.72 12.42 -9.33
N ASP A 220 -3.28 11.69 -8.31
CA ASP A 220 -3.87 10.40 -7.92
C ASP A 220 -4.29 10.44 -6.45
N ARG A 221 -5.57 10.17 -6.16
CA ARG A 221 -6.13 10.16 -4.80
C ARG A 221 -5.76 11.37 -3.95
N GLY A 222 -5.83 12.56 -4.56
CA GLY A 222 -5.53 13.83 -3.91
C GLY A 222 -4.04 14.18 -3.77
N ILE A 223 -3.13 13.28 -4.17
CA ILE A 223 -1.68 13.52 -4.17
C ILE A 223 -1.24 13.96 -5.57
N VAL A 224 -0.42 15.00 -5.63
CA VAL A 224 0.17 15.51 -6.87
C VAL A 224 1.53 14.84 -7.10
N TYR A 225 1.73 14.31 -8.31
CA TYR A 225 2.96 13.67 -8.75
C TYR A 225 3.55 14.43 -9.94
N GLN A 226 4.88 14.46 -10.01
CA GLN A 226 5.65 14.86 -11.20
C GLN A 226 6.09 13.57 -11.89
N GLN A 227 5.38 13.18 -12.94
CA GLN A 227 5.59 11.94 -13.65
C GLN A 227 6.57 12.17 -14.81
N HIS A 228 7.70 11.46 -14.81
CA HIS A 228 8.75 11.59 -15.80
C HIS A 228 8.52 10.75 -17.06
N TYR A 229 7.64 9.77 -17.02
CA TYR A 229 7.38 8.82 -18.10
C TYR A 229 5.90 8.72 -18.41
N ASN A 230 5.51 8.63 -19.66
CA ASN A 230 4.13 8.32 -20.08
C ASN A 230 3.81 6.85 -19.79
N LEU A 231 3.62 6.54 -18.50
CA LEU A 231 3.42 5.20 -17.98
C LEU A 231 2.14 5.15 -17.16
N GLY A 232 1.41 4.03 -17.22
CA GLY A 232 0.30 3.77 -16.31
C GLY A 232 0.76 3.76 -14.87
N GLY A 233 -0.10 4.19 -13.93
CA GLY A 233 0.25 4.18 -12.50
C GLY A 233 -0.93 4.56 -11.63
N GLY A 234 -0.71 4.52 -10.32
CA GLY A 234 -1.70 4.91 -9.34
C GLY A 234 -2.99 4.07 -9.37
N ASN A 235 -4.08 4.70 -8.97
CA ASN A 235 -5.38 4.03 -8.88
C ASN A 235 -5.97 3.69 -10.25
N ALA A 236 -5.76 4.53 -11.27
CA ALA A 236 -6.27 4.30 -12.62
C ALA A 236 -5.69 3.02 -13.22
N TRP A 237 -4.35 2.87 -13.19
CA TRP A 237 -3.69 1.64 -13.64
C TRP A 237 -4.10 0.42 -12.79
N SER A 238 -4.19 0.55 -11.47
CA SER A 238 -4.59 -0.57 -10.61
C SER A 238 -6.01 -1.07 -10.92
N LYS A 239 -6.94 -0.17 -11.27
CA LYS A 239 -8.28 -0.54 -11.74
C LYS A 239 -8.23 -1.20 -13.12
N SER A 240 -7.49 -0.62 -14.08
CA SER A 240 -7.28 -1.19 -15.42
C SER A 240 -6.72 -2.62 -15.32
N PHE A 241 -5.70 -2.84 -14.50
CA PHE A 241 -5.17 -4.18 -14.22
C PHE A 241 -6.25 -5.13 -13.70
N GLY A 242 -7.05 -4.70 -12.71
CA GLY A 242 -8.12 -5.53 -12.14
C GLY A 242 -9.16 -5.96 -13.19
N VAL A 243 -9.57 -5.03 -14.06
CA VAL A 243 -10.51 -5.30 -15.15
C VAL A 243 -9.89 -6.24 -16.19
N ALA A 244 -8.64 -5.99 -16.61
CA ALA A 244 -7.95 -6.85 -17.58
C ALA A 244 -7.73 -8.26 -17.02
N SER A 245 -7.35 -8.38 -15.72
CA SER A 245 -7.20 -9.65 -15.03
C SER A 245 -8.52 -10.43 -14.97
N ALA A 246 -9.62 -9.79 -14.58
CA ALA A 246 -10.92 -10.43 -14.53
C ALA A 246 -11.40 -10.89 -15.92
N ARG A 247 -11.11 -10.10 -16.97
CA ARG A 247 -11.44 -10.45 -18.36
C ARG A 247 -10.61 -11.64 -18.87
N ALA A 248 -9.29 -11.63 -18.62
CA ALA A 248 -8.38 -12.64 -19.14
C ALA A 248 -8.41 -13.96 -18.36
N LEU A 249 -8.63 -13.91 -17.05
CA LEU A 249 -8.47 -15.04 -16.14
C LEU A 249 -9.79 -15.48 -15.47
N GLY A 250 -10.86 -14.71 -15.58
CA GLY A 250 -12.11 -14.91 -14.84
C GLY A 250 -12.06 -14.42 -13.37
N TRP A 251 -10.89 -13.94 -12.89
CA TRP A 251 -10.67 -13.47 -11.52
C TRP A 251 -9.58 -12.41 -11.45
N SER A 252 -9.46 -11.75 -10.28
CA SER A 252 -8.36 -10.80 -10.02
C SER A 252 -7.97 -10.78 -8.54
N HIS A 253 -6.67 -10.89 -8.29
CA HIS A 253 -6.06 -10.59 -7.00
C HIS A 253 -5.64 -9.11 -6.87
N GLY A 254 -5.94 -8.29 -7.89
CA GLY A 254 -5.53 -6.91 -8.03
C GLY A 254 -4.04 -6.74 -8.33
N ALA A 255 -3.66 -5.56 -8.79
CA ALA A 255 -2.29 -5.25 -9.21
C ALA A 255 -1.20 -5.48 -8.13
N HIS A 256 -1.58 -5.49 -6.84
CA HIS A 256 -0.64 -5.81 -5.77
C HIS A 256 -0.15 -7.27 -5.82
N GLY A 257 -0.89 -8.17 -6.47
CA GLY A 257 -0.47 -9.54 -6.71
C GLY A 257 0.85 -9.67 -7.49
N LEU A 258 1.12 -8.75 -8.43
CA LEU A 258 2.40 -8.70 -9.16
C LEU A 258 3.61 -8.58 -8.23
N ARG A 259 3.45 -7.92 -7.10
CA ARG A 259 4.50 -7.78 -6.11
C ARG A 259 4.69 -9.05 -5.27
N HIS A 260 3.63 -9.87 -5.14
CA HIS A 260 3.75 -11.23 -4.61
C HIS A 260 4.53 -12.12 -5.58
N SER A 261 4.21 -12.06 -6.89
CA SER A 261 4.97 -12.78 -7.92
C SER A 261 6.44 -12.42 -7.88
N TYR A 262 6.77 -11.12 -7.88
CA TYR A 262 8.16 -10.67 -7.74
C TYR A 262 8.86 -11.25 -6.53
N ALA A 263 8.22 -11.19 -5.35
CA ALA A 263 8.83 -11.68 -4.11
C ALA A 263 9.11 -13.18 -4.16
N GLN A 264 8.17 -13.98 -4.66
CA GLN A 264 8.30 -15.42 -4.79
C GLN A 264 9.40 -15.79 -5.79
N GLU A 265 9.41 -15.18 -6.98
CA GLU A 265 10.48 -15.37 -7.97
C GLU A 265 11.85 -15.03 -7.40
N ARG A 266 11.98 -13.89 -6.70
CA ARG A 266 13.25 -13.46 -6.12
C ARG A 266 13.74 -14.38 -5.01
N MET A 267 12.86 -14.92 -4.18
CA MET A 267 13.25 -15.91 -3.18
C MET A 267 13.87 -17.14 -3.84
N VAL A 268 13.23 -17.68 -4.88
CA VAL A 268 13.75 -18.85 -5.64
C VAL A 268 15.09 -18.52 -6.28
N GLU A 269 15.22 -17.38 -6.96
CA GLU A 269 16.45 -16.96 -7.62
C GLU A 269 17.63 -16.80 -6.65
N LEU A 270 17.39 -16.18 -5.48
CA LEU A 270 18.45 -15.97 -4.48
C LEU A 270 18.86 -17.28 -3.82
N GLN A 271 17.92 -18.16 -3.48
CA GLN A 271 18.22 -19.47 -2.92
C GLN A 271 18.98 -20.35 -3.94
N ALA A 272 18.62 -20.31 -5.22
CA ALA A 272 19.37 -20.99 -6.28
C ALA A 272 20.81 -20.46 -6.44
N ARG A 273 21.10 -19.24 -5.94
CA ARG A 273 22.44 -18.64 -5.90
C ARG A 273 23.20 -18.93 -4.60
N GLY A 274 22.65 -19.76 -3.72
CA GLY A 274 23.29 -20.17 -2.48
C GLY A 274 22.98 -19.28 -1.27
N PHE A 275 22.11 -18.28 -1.38
CA PHE A 275 21.64 -17.57 -0.20
C PHE A 275 20.67 -18.47 0.59
N ASP A 276 20.85 -18.53 1.91
CA ASP A 276 19.87 -19.18 2.76
C ASP A 276 18.53 -18.42 2.79
N TYR A 277 17.51 -19.06 3.32
CA TYR A 277 16.15 -18.48 3.36
C TYR A 277 16.10 -17.11 4.07
N VAL A 278 16.84 -16.94 5.17
CA VAL A 278 16.85 -15.73 5.97
C VAL A 278 17.52 -14.60 5.19
N ALA A 279 18.70 -14.84 4.64
CA ALA A 279 19.43 -13.86 3.82
C ALA A 279 18.64 -13.47 2.56
N ALA A 280 18.08 -14.45 1.83
CA ALA A 280 17.23 -14.18 0.67
C ALA A 280 16.03 -13.30 1.05
N ARG A 281 15.35 -13.61 2.14
CA ARG A 281 14.20 -12.85 2.63
C ARG A 281 14.55 -11.40 3.02
N GLU A 282 15.71 -11.19 3.65
CA GLU A 282 16.20 -9.84 3.98
C GLU A 282 16.53 -9.02 2.72
N ILE A 283 17.15 -9.63 1.72
CA ILE A 283 17.44 -9.00 0.42
C ILE A 283 16.12 -8.61 -0.27
N VAL A 284 15.17 -9.53 -0.39
CA VAL A 284 13.84 -9.26 -0.98
C VAL A 284 13.10 -8.17 -0.21
N SER A 285 13.19 -8.17 1.12
CA SER A 285 12.61 -7.13 1.96
C SER A 285 13.13 -5.75 1.58
N GLN A 286 14.43 -5.60 1.36
CA GLN A 286 15.02 -4.33 0.96
C GLN A 286 14.67 -3.94 -0.48
N GLU A 287 14.69 -4.89 -1.43
CA GLU A 287 14.23 -4.66 -2.80
C GLU A 287 12.78 -4.17 -2.84
N LEU A 288 11.93 -4.67 -1.94
CA LEU A 288 10.56 -4.22 -1.76
C LEU A 288 10.41 -2.96 -0.88
N GLY A 289 11.48 -2.46 -0.25
CA GLY A 289 11.49 -1.26 0.59
C GLY A 289 10.83 -1.45 1.97
N HIS A 290 10.92 -2.63 2.57
CA HIS A 290 10.35 -2.93 3.88
C HIS A 290 11.37 -2.91 5.03
N PHE A 291 12.59 -3.35 4.84
CA PHE A 291 13.66 -3.49 5.85
C PHE A 291 13.30 -4.37 7.07
N ARG A 292 12.34 -5.24 6.90
CA ARG A 292 11.95 -6.26 7.87
C ARG A 292 11.57 -7.51 7.10
N GLY A 293 12.35 -8.58 7.27
CA GLY A 293 12.13 -9.84 6.57
C GLY A 293 10.76 -10.46 6.86
N ASP A 294 10.27 -10.33 8.11
CA ASP A 294 8.95 -10.84 8.52
C ASP A 294 7.79 -10.30 7.66
N VAL A 295 7.92 -9.10 7.11
CA VAL A 295 6.90 -8.53 6.19
C VAL A 295 6.85 -9.27 4.87
N VAL A 296 7.98 -9.87 4.43
CA VAL A 296 8.06 -10.62 3.17
C VAL A 296 7.22 -11.90 3.24
N GLU A 297 7.09 -12.52 4.42
CA GLU A 297 6.26 -13.72 4.63
C GLU A 297 4.81 -13.54 4.12
N ALA A 298 4.30 -12.30 4.15
CA ALA A 298 2.98 -12.02 3.62
C ALA A 298 2.89 -12.14 2.09
N TYR A 299 4.02 -12.07 1.40
CA TYR A 299 4.13 -12.19 -0.06
C TYR A 299 4.44 -13.64 -0.52
N LEU A 300 4.97 -14.48 0.37
CA LEU A 300 5.42 -15.84 0.08
C LEU A 300 4.34 -16.93 0.25
N ARG A 301 3.12 -16.53 0.57
CA ARG A 301 1.99 -17.44 0.81
C ARG A 301 1.29 -17.81 -0.46
#